data_37cf04e0b57f2b9ff330fbcab7449726
#
_entry.id   37cf04e0b57f2b9ff330fbcab7449726
#
_cell.length_a   1.000
_cell.length_b   1.000
_cell.length_c   1.000
_cell.angle_alpha   90.00
_cell.angle_beta   90.00
_cell.angle_gamma   90.00
#
_symmetry.space_group_name_H-M   'P 1'
#
loop_
_entity.id
_entity.type
_entity.pdbx_description
1 polymer ?
#
loop_
_entity_poly.entity_id
_entity_poly.type
_entity_poly.pdbx_seq_one_letter_code
_entity_poly.pdbx_strand_id
1 'polypeptide(L)'
;MTFQNYSIKTQVFLALIFTPLNILVSYLSTFFQFPFFMDMIFVYAASFFGLPCGLIVGVSSSFFNAIVVQHSLRHVLYAVCCITGTLLTWLFITKQKTFENKVFFLIRLSLLFFVSTVVISLEGSLIYSIFFSGTEVKNENSTVLFLTYTLVLQNFGLILSAFLARLPVNLFDKALAVFGGFGCYAGVNALIHFWNSKNSISKED
;
A
#
# COMPACT_ATOMS: atom_id res chain seq x y z
N MET A 1 20.32 10.60 4.15
CA MET A 1 19.54 9.43 4.57
C MET A 1 19.87 8.28 3.63
N THR A 2 20.25 7.10 4.16
CA THR A 2 20.75 5.98 3.36
C THR A 2 19.79 4.79 3.52
N PHE A 3 19.30 4.25 2.40
CA PHE A 3 18.52 3.02 2.40
C PHE A 3 19.47 1.81 2.35
N GLN A 4 19.38 0.96 3.35
CA GLN A 4 20.23 -0.21 3.47
C GLN A 4 19.77 -1.31 2.49
N ASN A 5 20.74 -1.95 1.81
CA ASN A 5 20.44 -3.14 1.03
C ASN A 5 20.32 -4.35 1.96
N TYR A 6 19.09 -4.76 2.19
CA TYR A 6 18.82 -5.97 2.95
C TYR A 6 19.02 -7.22 2.09
N SER A 7 19.52 -8.29 2.69
CA SER A 7 19.62 -9.58 2.02
C SER A 7 18.22 -10.11 1.65
N ILE A 8 18.12 -10.92 0.61
CA ILE A 8 16.83 -11.51 0.20
C ILE A 8 16.22 -12.32 1.36
N LYS A 9 17.04 -13.02 2.14
CA LYS A 9 16.55 -13.76 3.32
C LYS A 9 15.87 -12.84 4.34
N THR A 10 16.47 -11.69 4.64
CA THR A 10 15.89 -10.67 5.55
C THR A 10 14.60 -10.10 4.97
N GLN A 11 14.57 -9.82 3.66
CA GLN A 11 13.38 -9.29 3.00
C GLN A 11 12.21 -10.29 3.04
N VAL A 12 12.47 -11.57 2.81
CA VAL A 12 11.44 -12.63 2.92
C VAL A 12 10.96 -12.77 4.36
N PHE A 13 11.86 -12.73 5.34
CA PHE A 13 11.49 -12.78 6.75
C PHE A 13 10.60 -11.59 7.15
N LEU A 14 10.96 -10.38 6.74
CA LEU A 14 10.13 -9.19 6.97
C LEU A 14 8.77 -9.29 6.26
N ALA A 15 8.73 -9.84 5.05
CA ALA A 15 7.49 -10.04 4.33
C ALA A 15 6.54 -11.00 5.06
N LEU A 16 7.06 -12.04 5.71
CA LEU A 16 6.25 -12.97 6.54
C LEU A 16 5.61 -12.26 7.75
N ILE A 17 6.25 -11.21 8.28
CA ILE A 17 5.71 -10.40 9.38
C ILE A 17 4.71 -9.37 8.86
N PHE A 18 5.05 -8.64 7.78
CA PHE A 18 4.22 -7.56 7.28
C PHE A 18 2.94 -8.04 6.59
N THR A 19 2.93 -9.24 5.99
CA THR A 19 1.72 -9.80 5.36
C THR A 19 0.56 -9.93 6.35
N PRO A 20 0.68 -10.65 7.49
CA PRO A 20 -0.43 -10.77 8.43
C PRO A 20 -0.80 -9.42 9.08
N LEU A 21 0.16 -8.51 9.29
CA LEU A 21 -0.14 -7.18 9.80
C LEU A 21 -0.97 -6.37 8.80
N ASN A 22 -0.66 -6.47 7.50
CA ASN A 22 -1.43 -5.78 6.45
C ASN A 22 -2.86 -6.34 6.36
N ILE A 23 -3.02 -7.66 6.46
CA ILE A 23 -4.34 -8.31 6.47
C ILE A 23 -5.13 -7.87 7.70
N LEU A 24 -4.50 -7.83 8.88
CA LEU A 24 -5.15 -7.43 10.13
C LEU A 24 -5.68 -5.99 10.05
N VAL A 25 -4.86 -5.05 9.55
CA VAL A 25 -5.26 -3.64 9.42
C VAL A 25 -6.38 -3.48 8.40
N SER A 26 -6.32 -4.19 7.27
CA SER A 26 -7.39 -4.22 6.27
C SER A 26 -8.69 -4.80 6.86
N TYR A 27 -8.60 -5.89 7.62
CA TYR A 27 -9.75 -6.47 8.32
C TYR A 27 -10.37 -5.50 9.32
N LEU A 28 -9.56 -4.85 10.15
CA LEU A 28 -10.02 -3.85 11.12
C LEU A 28 -10.66 -2.65 10.42
N SER A 29 -10.11 -2.18 9.32
CA SER A 29 -10.71 -1.11 8.52
C SER A 29 -12.11 -1.48 8.03
N THR A 30 -12.29 -2.70 7.54
CA THR A 30 -13.59 -3.21 7.10
C THR A 30 -14.54 -3.42 8.28
N PHE A 31 -14.06 -3.97 9.38
CA PHE A 31 -14.85 -4.22 10.59
C PHE A 31 -15.41 -2.92 11.20
N PHE A 32 -14.58 -1.88 11.29
CA PHE A 32 -14.99 -0.56 11.80
C PHE A 32 -15.63 0.34 10.72
N GLN A 33 -15.81 -0.16 9.50
CA GLN A 33 -16.40 0.57 8.38
C GLN A 33 -15.71 1.92 8.12
N PHE A 34 -14.37 1.96 8.20
CA PHE A 34 -13.63 3.17 7.86
C PHE A 34 -13.84 3.56 6.39
N PRO A 35 -13.89 4.88 6.08
CA PRO A 35 -14.11 5.35 4.71
C PRO A 35 -12.92 5.13 3.77
N PHE A 36 -11.83 4.54 4.21
CA PHE A 36 -10.60 4.25 3.47
C PHE A 36 -10.17 2.80 3.66
N PHE A 37 -9.40 2.27 2.71
CA PHE A 37 -9.12 0.82 2.64
C PHE A 37 -8.09 0.35 3.66
N MET A 38 -7.07 1.15 3.96
CA MET A 38 -5.94 0.84 4.87
C MET A 38 -5.19 -0.47 4.53
N ASP A 39 -5.30 -0.93 3.29
CA ASP A 39 -4.82 -2.22 2.83
C ASP A 39 -3.39 -2.21 2.27
N MET A 40 -2.74 -1.04 2.26
CA MET A 40 -1.42 -0.84 1.66
C MET A 40 -0.34 -0.30 2.61
N ILE A 41 -0.63 -0.07 3.89
CA ILE A 41 0.34 0.54 4.83
C ILE A 41 1.60 -0.32 4.94
N PHE A 42 1.44 -1.62 5.16
CA PHE A 42 2.57 -2.54 5.28
C PHE A 42 3.14 -2.98 3.92
N VAL A 43 2.40 -2.82 2.82
CA VAL A 43 2.94 -2.95 1.47
C VAL A 43 3.98 -1.87 1.21
N TYR A 44 3.67 -0.60 1.52
CA TYR A 44 4.63 0.49 1.41
C TYR A 44 5.79 0.33 2.40
N ALA A 45 5.52 -0.03 3.66
CA ALA A 45 6.58 -0.31 4.64
C ALA A 45 7.56 -1.37 4.13
N ALA A 46 7.05 -2.50 3.60
CA ALA A 46 7.85 -3.57 3.01
C ALA A 46 8.64 -3.10 1.78
N SER A 47 8.03 -2.24 0.94
CA SER A 47 8.66 -1.72 -0.27
C SER A 47 9.88 -0.83 0.02
N PHE A 48 9.93 -0.19 1.19
CA PHE A 48 11.11 0.56 1.64
C PHE A 48 12.29 -0.36 2.02
N PHE A 49 12.04 -1.62 2.40
CA PHE A 49 13.10 -2.62 2.63
C PHE A 49 13.63 -3.22 1.33
N GLY A 50 12.85 -3.20 0.26
CA GLY A 50 13.25 -3.65 -1.07
C GLY A 50 12.08 -4.10 -1.93
N LEU A 51 12.31 -4.10 -3.24
CA LEU A 51 11.30 -4.50 -4.23
C LEU A 51 10.73 -5.92 -3.97
N PRO A 52 11.55 -6.97 -3.72
CA PRO A 52 11.03 -8.30 -3.44
C PRO A 52 10.13 -8.34 -2.21
N CYS A 53 10.51 -7.63 -1.12
CA CYS A 53 9.72 -7.60 0.11
C CYS A 53 8.33 -7.00 -0.15
N GLY A 54 8.26 -5.84 -0.81
CA GLY A 54 6.99 -5.19 -1.14
C GLY A 54 6.09 -6.03 -2.07
N LEU A 55 6.67 -6.67 -3.09
CA LEU A 55 5.93 -7.55 -3.99
C LEU A 55 5.33 -8.76 -3.27
N ILE A 56 6.11 -9.43 -2.41
CA ILE A 56 5.63 -10.58 -1.63
C ILE A 56 4.46 -10.13 -0.73
N VAL A 57 4.62 -9.05 0.04
CA VAL A 57 3.56 -8.54 0.92
C VAL A 57 2.34 -8.12 0.11
N GLY A 58 2.52 -7.37 -0.98
CA GLY A 58 1.43 -6.87 -1.81
C GLY A 58 0.59 -7.98 -2.42
N VAL A 59 1.24 -8.96 -3.07
CA VAL A 59 0.52 -10.05 -3.73
C VAL A 59 -0.12 -11.00 -2.70
N SER A 60 0.62 -11.41 -1.67
CA SER A 60 0.09 -12.35 -0.67
C SER A 60 -1.03 -11.71 0.16
N SER A 61 -0.88 -10.47 0.63
CA SER A 61 -1.95 -9.82 1.38
C SER A 61 -3.21 -9.57 0.53
N SER A 62 -3.07 -9.22 -0.75
CA SER A 62 -4.21 -9.06 -1.65
C SER A 62 -4.95 -10.39 -1.85
N PHE A 63 -4.23 -11.50 -2.01
CA PHE A 63 -4.83 -12.82 -2.14
C PHE A 63 -5.60 -13.22 -0.87
N PHE A 64 -4.98 -13.09 0.30
CA PHE A 64 -5.63 -13.40 1.57
C PHE A 64 -6.79 -12.46 1.89
N ASN A 65 -6.67 -11.16 1.62
CA ASN A 65 -7.76 -10.20 1.78
C ASN A 65 -8.96 -10.55 0.90
N ALA A 66 -8.75 -11.00 -0.33
CA ALA A 66 -9.82 -11.42 -1.23
C ALA A 66 -10.61 -12.61 -0.65
N ILE A 67 -9.94 -13.56 0.01
CA ILE A 67 -10.58 -14.74 0.60
C ILE A 67 -11.18 -14.44 1.97
N VAL A 68 -10.40 -13.84 2.87
CA VAL A 68 -10.73 -13.73 4.31
C VAL A 68 -11.60 -12.50 4.59
N VAL A 69 -11.34 -11.38 3.93
CA VAL A 69 -12.02 -10.10 4.22
C VAL A 69 -13.18 -9.86 3.25
N GLN A 70 -12.91 -10.02 1.96
CA GLN A 70 -13.87 -9.67 0.91
C GLN A 70 -14.75 -10.86 0.44
N HIS A 71 -14.38 -12.09 0.81
CA HIS A 71 -15.09 -13.34 0.41
C HIS A 71 -15.34 -13.43 -1.11
N SER A 72 -14.45 -12.84 -1.92
CA SER A 72 -14.56 -12.83 -3.37
C SER A 72 -13.19 -12.82 -4.04
N LEU A 73 -12.90 -13.89 -4.82
CA LEU A 73 -11.64 -14.02 -5.57
C LEU A 73 -11.44 -12.90 -6.60
N ARG A 74 -12.50 -12.21 -7.05
CA ARG A 74 -12.37 -11.08 -7.97
C ARG A 74 -11.51 -9.95 -7.37
N HIS A 75 -11.51 -9.80 -6.04
CA HIS A 75 -10.70 -8.79 -5.36
C HIS A 75 -9.20 -9.05 -5.47
N VAL A 76 -8.75 -10.25 -5.87
CA VAL A 76 -7.33 -10.51 -6.19
C VAL A 76 -6.82 -9.58 -7.30
N LEU A 77 -7.69 -9.11 -8.20
CA LEU A 77 -7.32 -8.16 -9.25
C LEU A 77 -6.72 -6.86 -8.69
N TYR A 78 -7.12 -6.45 -7.50
CA TYR A 78 -6.52 -5.29 -6.82
C TYR A 78 -5.07 -5.51 -6.37
N ALA A 79 -4.53 -6.74 -6.50
CA ALA A 79 -3.09 -6.98 -6.32
C ALA A 79 -2.25 -6.13 -7.30
N VAL A 80 -2.80 -5.78 -8.47
CA VAL A 80 -2.14 -4.86 -9.43
C VAL A 80 -1.84 -3.52 -8.76
N CYS A 81 -2.78 -2.96 -8.00
CA CYS A 81 -2.58 -1.71 -7.27
C CYS A 81 -1.43 -1.82 -6.23
N CYS A 82 -1.30 -2.97 -5.54
CA CYS A 82 -0.20 -3.22 -4.60
C CYS A 82 1.15 -3.35 -5.33
N ILE A 83 1.17 -4.04 -6.47
CA ILE A 83 2.37 -4.15 -7.32
C ILE A 83 2.80 -2.77 -7.82
N THR A 84 1.87 -1.98 -8.34
CA THR A 84 2.13 -0.60 -8.79
C THR A 84 2.65 0.28 -7.65
N GLY A 85 2.04 0.24 -6.47
CA GLY A 85 2.52 0.98 -5.28
C GLY A 85 3.95 0.59 -4.90
N THR A 86 4.28 -0.71 -4.96
CA THR A 86 5.64 -1.21 -4.71
C THR A 86 6.63 -0.71 -5.77
N LEU A 87 6.27 -0.79 -7.05
CA LEU A 87 7.11 -0.31 -8.16
C LEU A 87 7.36 1.20 -8.08
N LEU A 88 6.33 1.99 -7.76
CA LEU A 88 6.46 3.43 -7.55
C LEU A 88 7.40 3.73 -6.37
N THR A 89 7.26 3.01 -5.25
CA THR A 89 8.17 3.17 -4.10
C THR A 89 9.62 2.86 -4.48
N TRP A 90 9.83 1.79 -5.22
CA TRP A 90 11.16 1.44 -5.72
C TRP A 90 11.71 2.53 -6.65
N LEU A 91 10.91 3.01 -7.58
CA LEU A 91 11.32 4.02 -8.56
C LEU A 91 11.66 5.37 -7.91
N PHE A 92 10.81 5.85 -7.01
CA PHE A 92 10.96 7.18 -6.40
C PHE A 92 11.95 7.20 -5.24
N ILE A 93 12.05 6.12 -4.49
CA ILE A 93 12.80 6.09 -3.22
C ILE A 93 13.93 5.06 -3.23
N THR A 94 13.61 3.77 -3.29
CA THR A 94 14.59 2.70 -3.00
C THR A 94 15.66 2.52 -4.06
N LYS A 95 15.38 2.87 -5.31
CA LYS A 95 16.39 2.87 -6.39
C LYS A 95 17.52 3.87 -6.11
N GLN A 96 17.21 4.99 -5.46
CA GLN A 96 18.22 5.95 -4.98
C GLN A 96 18.61 5.62 -3.55
N LYS A 97 19.72 4.90 -3.41
CA LYS A 97 20.19 4.40 -2.10
C LYS A 97 20.57 5.48 -1.09
N THR A 98 20.92 6.68 -1.56
CA THR A 98 21.43 7.76 -0.71
C THR A 98 20.78 9.08 -1.07
N PHE A 99 20.24 9.75 -0.06
CA PHE A 99 19.71 11.10 -0.16
C PHE A 99 20.59 12.04 0.68
N GLU A 100 21.33 12.91 0.03
CA GLU A 100 22.21 13.88 0.68
C GLU A 100 21.41 14.94 1.45
N ASN A 101 20.29 15.37 0.87
CA ASN A 101 19.42 16.37 1.43
C ASN A 101 18.06 15.79 1.89
N LYS A 102 17.70 16.08 3.15
CA LYS A 102 16.40 15.67 3.73
C LYS A 102 15.21 16.29 2.98
N VAL A 103 15.36 17.52 2.50
CA VAL A 103 14.30 18.22 1.75
C VAL A 103 14.02 17.50 0.43
N PHE A 104 15.07 17.08 -0.28
CA PHE A 104 14.91 16.34 -1.52
C PHE A 104 14.23 14.96 -1.31
N PHE A 105 14.55 14.29 -0.20
CA PHE A 105 13.85 13.08 0.19
C PHE A 105 12.36 13.34 0.46
N LEU A 106 12.02 14.40 1.21
CA LEU A 106 10.62 14.75 1.49
C LEU A 106 9.85 15.09 0.21
N ILE A 107 10.46 15.83 -0.71
CA ILE A 107 9.85 16.11 -2.02
C ILE A 107 9.53 14.80 -2.77
N ARG A 108 10.45 13.84 -2.80
CA ARG A 108 10.22 12.56 -3.47
C ARG A 108 9.16 11.71 -2.77
N LEU A 109 9.13 11.73 -1.45
CA LEU A 109 8.10 11.04 -0.68
C LEU A 109 6.71 11.66 -0.95
N SER A 110 6.62 12.98 -1.05
CA SER A 110 5.40 13.69 -1.43
C SER A 110 4.99 13.39 -2.88
N LEU A 111 5.94 13.35 -3.80
CA LEU A 111 5.67 12.93 -5.18
C LEU A 111 5.17 11.49 -5.26
N LEU A 112 5.79 10.57 -4.52
CA LEU A 112 5.32 9.19 -4.40
C LEU A 112 3.86 9.15 -3.93
N PHE A 113 3.52 9.91 -2.91
CA PHE A 113 2.15 10.02 -2.39
C PHE A 113 1.16 10.49 -3.47
N PHE A 114 1.42 11.63 -4.14
CA PHE A 114 0.51 12.16 -5.15
C PHE A 114 0.38 11.26 -6.38
N VAL A 115 1.50 10.76 -6.91
CA VAL A 115 1.50 9.87 -8.07
C VAL A 115 0.78 8.56 -7.74
N SER A 116 1.03 7.98 -6.56
CA SER A 116 0.32 6.76 -6.12
C SER A 116 -1.18 7.00 -6.00
N THR A 117 -1.60 8.13 -5.45
CA THR A 117 -3.03 8.47 -5.33
C THR A 117 -3.72 8.48 -6.70
N VAL A 118 -3.14 9.15 -7.69
CA VAL A 118 -3.74 9.27 -9.02
C VAL A 118 -3.72 7.93 -9.76
N VAL A 119 -2.56 7.27 -9.81
CA VAL A 119 -2.37 6.03 -10.58
C VAL A 119 -3.24 4.90 -10.00
N ILE A 120 -3.23 4.70 -8.68
CA ILE A 120 -4.02 3.65 -8.03
C ILE A 120 -5.52 3.94 -8.11
N SER A 121 -5.94 5.23 -8.06
CA SER A 121 -7.34 5.59 -8.32
C SER A 121 -7.77 5.23 -9.74
N LEU A 122 -6.92 5.45 -10.72
CA LEU A 122 -7.20 5.09 -12.12
C LEU A 122 -7.26 3.57 -12.29
N GLU A 123 -6.28 2.83 -11.79
CA GLU A 123 -6.26 1.36 -11.83
C GLU A 123 -7.51 0.77 -11.15
N GLY A 124 -7.83 1.21 -9.94
CA GLY A 124 -9.00 0.75 -9.20
C GLY A 124 -10.32 1.06 -9.93
N SER A 125 -10.41 2.22 -10.62
CA SER A 125 -11.60 2.57 -11.40
C SER A 125 -11.77 1.70 -12.65
N LEU A 126 -10.66 1.37 -13.32
CA LEU A 126 -10.67 0.46 -14.47
C LEU A 126 -11.06 -0.96 -14.04
N ILE A 127 -10.47 -1.48 -12.97
CA ILE A 127 -10.81 -2.80 -12.41
C ILE A 127 -12.30 -2.84 -12.06
N TYR A 128 -12.79 -1.81 -11.36
CA TYR A 128 -14.21 -1.71 -10.99
C TYR A 128 -15.11 -1.71 -12.23
N SER A 129 -14.83 -0.85 -13.20
CA SER A 129 -15.67 -0.68 -14.38
C SER A 129 -15.73 -1.91 -15.27
N ILE A 130 -14.64 -2.67 -15.36
CA ILE A 130 -14.54 -3.86 -16.22
C ILE A 130 -15.13 -5.10 -15.54
N PHE A 131 -14.84 -5.31 -14.27
CA PHE A 131 -15.11 -6.58 -13.60
C PHE A 131 -16.25 -6.55 -12.60
N PHE A 132 -16.66 -5.37 -12.13
CA PHE A 132 -17.67 -5.22 -11.08
C PHE A 132 -18.91 -4.44 -11.52
N SER A 133 -18.89 -3.74 -12.66
CA SER A 133 -20.06 -3.03 -13.18
C SER A 133 -21.17 -4.04 -13.55
N GLY A 134 -22.27 -4.02 -12.81
CA GLY A 134 -23.42 -4.92 -13.03
C GLY A 134 -23.52 -6.09 -12.05
N THR A 135 -22.60 -6.25 -11.12
CA THR A 135 -22.75 -7.19 -10.01
C THR A 135 -23.08 -6.45 -8.72
N GLU A 136 -23.93 -7.03 -7.86
CA GLU A 136 -24.10 -6.51 -6.49
C GLU A 136 -22.76 -6.61 -5.75
N VAL A 137 -22.07 -5.49 -5.64
CA VAL A 137 -20.79 -5.40 -4.92
C VAL A 137 -21.08 -5.22 -3.44
N LYS A 138 -21.36 -6.31 -2.75
CA LYS A 138 -21.71 -6.29 -1.32
C LYS A 138 -20.59 -5.80 -0.40
N ASN A 139 -19.34 -5.81 -0.85
CA ASN A 139 -18.15 -5.59 -0.03
C ASN A 139 -17.23 -4.46 -0.51
N GLU A 140 -17.65 -3.61 -1.44
CA GLU A 140 -16.88 -2.41 -1.75
C GLU A 140 -17.11 -1.33 -0.69
N ASN A 141 -16.12 -0.44 -0.52
CA ASN A 141 -16.25 0.69 0.38
C ASN A 141 -17.51 1.49 0.05
N SER A 142 -18.44 1.54 0.99
CA SER A 142 -19.75 2.16 0.82
C SER A 142 -19.67 3.62 0.39
N THR A 143 -18.64 4.35 0.83
CA THR A 143 -18.40 5.75 0.46
C THR A 143 -18.05 5.87 -1.04
N VAL A 144 -17.17 5.00 -1.54
CA VAL A 144 -16.79 4.98 -2.97
C VAL A 144 -17.98 4.62 -3.84
N LEU A 145 -18.76 3.61 -3.44
CA LEU A 145 -19.99 3.23 -4.16
C LEU A 145 -21.00 4.38 -4.22
N PHE A 146 -21.31 4.97 -3.08
CA PHE A 146 -22.25 6.09 -3.00
C PHE A 146 -21.84 7.25 -3.90
N LEU A 147 -20.57 7.68 -3.83
CA LEU A 147 -20.05 8.74 -4.68
C LEU A 147 -20.09 8.37 -6.18
N THR A 148 -19.73 7.13 -6.51
CA THR A 148 -19.75 6.64 -7.90
C THR A 148 -21.17 6.69 -8.46
N TYR A 149 -22.17 6.15 -7.75
CA TYR A 149 -23.56 6.18 -8.20
C TYR A 149 -24.10 7.59 -8.31
N THR A 150 -23.78 8.48 -7.36
CA THR A 150 -24.20 9.88 -7.41
C THR A 150 -23.68 10.57 -8.67
N LEU A 151 -22.42 10.34 -9.04
CA LEU A 151 -21.83 10.93 -10.26
C LEU A 151 -22.40 10.32 -11.54
N VAL A 152 -22.68 9.01 -11.56
CA VAL A 152 -23.36 8.36 -12.70
C VAL A 152 -24.75 8.93 -12.92
N LEU A 153 -25.51 9.17 -11.85
CA LEU A 153 -26.83 9.81 -11.94
C LEU A 153 -26.77 11.25 -12.50
N GLN A 154 -25.63 11.92 -12.38
CA GLN A 154 -25.36 13.22 -13.00
C GLN A 154 -24.83 13.12 -14.44
N ASN A 155 -25.00 11.97 -15.10
CA ASN A 155 -24.57 11.68 -16.47
C ASN A 155 -23.04 11.67 -16.70
N PHE A 156 -22.22 11.51 -15.66
CA PHE A 156 -20.82 11.19 -15.85
C PHE A 156 -20.65 9.74 -16.29
N GLY A 157 -19.70 9.47 -17.19
CA GLY A 157 -19.39 8.09 -17.60
C GLY A 157 -18.87 7.26 -16.41
N LEU A 158 -19.18 5.95 -16.39
CA LEU A 158 -18.90 5.05 -15.27
C LEU A 158 -17.42 5.09 -14.83
N ILE A 159 -16.47 5.04 -15.76
CA ILE A 159 -15.03 5.07 -15.46
C ILE A 159 -14.64 6.38 -14.78
N LEU A 160 -15.12 7.51 -15.30
CA LEU A 160 -14.82 8.82 -14.73
C LEU A 160 -15.47 8.99 -13.36
N SER A 161 -16.70 8.53 -13.18
CA SER A 161 -17.40 8.54 -11.89
C SER A 161 -16.66 7.72 -10.85
N ALA A 162 -16.25 6.51 -11.21
CA ALA A 162 -15.47 5.63 -10.32
C ALA A 162 -14.09 6.21 -9.97
N PHE A 163 -13.42 6.87 -10.92
CA PHE A 163 -12.15 7.54 -10.70
C PHE A 163 -12.29 8.73 -9.74
N LEU A 164 -13.23 9.64 -10.02
CA LEU A 164 -13.46 10.81 -9.18
C LEU A 164 -13.92 10.44 -7.77
N ALA A 165 -14.72 9.39 -7.62
CA ALA A 165 -15.17 8.88 -6.32
C ALA A 165 -14.00 8.31 -5.49
N ARG A 166 -13.01 7.68 -6.15
CA ARG A 166 -11.84 7.10 -5.49
C ARG A 166 -10.76 8.11 -5.11
N LEU A 167 -10.66 9.24 -5.83
CA LEU A 167 -9.62 10.23 -5.57
C LEU A 167 -9.58 10.72 -4.11
N PRO A 168 -10.67 11.24 -3.51
CA PRO A 168 -10.64 11.72 -2.13
C PRO A 168 -10.35 10.60 -1.13
N VAL A 169 -10.92 9.42 -1.33
CA VAL A 169 -10.68 8.26 -0.45
C VAL A 169 -9.22 7.81 -0.53
N ASN A 170 -8.68 7.69 -1.74
CA ASN A 170 -7.28 7.30 -1.94
C ASN A 170 -6.30 8.39 -1.50
N LEU A 171 -6.69 9.67 -1.49
CA LEU A 171 -5.83 10.73 -0.96
C LEU A 171 -5.50 10.48 0.52
N PHE A 172 -6.50 10.19 1.34
CA PHE A 172 -6.30 9.84 2.75
C PHE A 172 -5.62 8.49 2.93
N ASP A 173 -6.06 7.48 2.18
CA ASP A 173 -5.51 6.13 2.25
C ASP A 173 -4.02 6.10 1.87
N LYS A 174 -3.62 6.77 0.78
CA LYS A 174 -2.22 6.81 0.35
C LYS A 174 -1.36 7.73 1.23
N ALA A 175 -1.94 8.76 1.86
CA ALA A 175 -1.23 9.51 2.89
C ALA A 175 -0.85 8.60 4.06
N LEU A 176 -1.80 7.84 4.60
CA LEU A 176 -1.54 6.87 5.66
C LEU A 176 -0.56 5.78 5.21
N ALA A 177 -0.75 5.25 4.00
CA ALA A 177 0.07 4.16 3.47
C ALA A 177 1.54 4.61 3.24
N VAL A 178 1.77 5.74 2.59
CA VAL A 178 3.13 6.21 2.25
C VAL A 178 3.84 6.74 3.50
N PHE A 179 3.23 7.67 4.24
CA PHE A 179 3.88 8.27 5.41
C PHE A 179 3.89 7.34 6.61
N GLY A 180 2.81 6.61 6.87
CA GLY A 180 2.75 5.57 7.91
C GLY A 180 3.67 4.40 7.60
N GLY A 181 3.68 3.93 6.35
CA GLY A 181 4.60 2.89 5.88
C GLY A 181 6.06 3.29 6.03
N PHE A 182 6.42 4.55 5.71
CA PHE A 182 7.75 5.08 5.96
C PHE A 182 8.09 5.14 7.46
N GLY A 183 7.13 5.54 8.29
CA GLY A 183 7.28 5.52 9.76
C GLY A 183 7.54 4.11 10.30
N CYS A 184 6.79 3.12 9.83
CA CYS A 184 7.02 1.70 10.16
C CYS A 184 8.41 1.22 9.72
N TYR A 185 8.82 1.55 8.49
CA TYR A 185 10.17 1.26 8.00
C TYR A 185 11.25 1.85 8.91
N ALA A 186 11.13 3.14 9.25
CA ALA A 186 12.11 3.83 10.09
C ALA A 186 12.21 3.21 11.49
N GLY A 187 11.07 2.84 12.08
CA GLY A 187 11.02 2.16 13.38
C GLY A 187 11.68 0.77 13.35
N VAL A 188 11.32 -0.06 12.38
CA VAL A 188 11.89 -1.42 12.24
C VAL A 188 13.39 -1.34 11.93
N ASN A 189 13.79 -0.41 11.07
CA ASN A 189 15.21 -0.20 10.74
C ASN A 189 16.03 0.20 11.98
N ALA A 190 15.50 1.09 12.83
CA ALA A 190 16.13 1.48 14.08
C ALA A 190 16.28 0.29 15.04
N LEU A 191 15.26 -0.58 15.16
CA LEU A 191 15.32 -1.79 15.96
C LEU A 191 16.37 -2.78 15.46
N ILE A 192 16.48 -2.99 14.15
CA ILE A 192 17.51 -3.85 13.55
C ILE A 192 18.91 -3.32 13.87
N HIS A 193 19.13 -2.02 13.74
CA HIS A 193 20.41 -1.41 14.09
C HIS A 193 20.76 -1.55 15.56
N PHE A 194 19.82 -1.31 16.45
CA PHE A 194 20.00 -1.49 17.90
C PHE A 194 20.38 -2.94 18.25
N TRP A 195 19.69 -3.92 17.66
CA TRP A 195 19.95 -5.34 17.88
C TRP A 195 21.35 -5.76 17.40
N ASN A 196 21.75 -5.30 16.22
CA ASN A 196 23.07 -5.60 15.65
C ASN A 196 24.19 -4.98 16.48
N SER A 197 24.03 -3.76 16.98
CA SER A 197 24.99 -3.09 17.85
C SER A 197 25.20 -3.87 19.17
N LYS A 198 24.12 -4.35 19.78
CA LYS A 198 24.18 -5.13 21.02
C LYS A 198 24.92 -6.46 20.84
N ASN A 199 24.69 -7.14 19.70
CA ASN A 199 25.33 -8.42 19.41
C ASN A 199 26.81 -8.28 19.00
N SER A 200 27.29 -7.13 18.55
CA SER A 200 28.70 -6.89 18.27
C SER A 200 29.50 -6.73 19.58
N ILE A 201 28.93 -6.07 20.58
CA ILE A 201 29.57 -5.88 21.91
C ILE A 201 29.72 -7.22 22.65
N SER A 202 28.69 -8.09 22.56
CA SER A 202 28.69 -9.41 23.23
C SER A 202 29.63 -10.44 22.60
N LYS A 203 30.35 -10.13 21.52
CA LYS A 203 31.34 -11.03 20.89
C LYS A 203 32.78 -10.61 21.16
N GLU A 204 32.99 -9.46 21.78
CA GLU A 204 34.31 -8.95 22.17
C GLU A 204 34.65 -9.25 23.64
N ASP A 205 33.71 -9.76 24.42
CA ASP A 205 33.86 -10.29 25.77
C ASP A 205 33.96 -11.83 25.73
#